data_5813b2b3fa0d247bb4cc9c1c2ba90a2d
#
_entry.id   5813b2b3fa0d247bb4cc9c1c2ba90a2d
#
_cell.length_a   1.000
_cell.length_b   1.000
_cell.length_c   1.000
_cell.angle_alpha   90.00
_cell.angle_beta   90.00
_cell.angle_gamma   90.00
#
_symmetry.space_group_name_H-M   'P 1'
#
loop_
_entity.id
_entity.type
_entity.pdbx_description
1 polymer ?
#
loop_
_entity_poly.entity_id
_entity_poly.type
_entity_poly.pdbx_seq_one_letter_code
_entity_poly.pdbx_strand_id
1 'polypeptide(L)'
;MSVDFKTFLQVVPHILDAKFPVLVRGRHGIGKSTVVYQIAEQRGLPVIERRASQMTEGDLLGLPKVEGGVTQWLAPEWLHNACNDPCVLFLDEVDRATLEVRQGIFELCDSRKIAGYTLHPDTIIFACVNGGDHGSQYQVGEMDPAELDRYTVFDVEPTVEDWLVWAKGNVVTEIWDFINHNHTHLEHNDDYEPNKVYPSRRSWERLSQTLKGIDAPIESNNTLYQVACAFIGFEGAVAFNDFMKNYERQVSVENILDEGRMDLVTDWKINDHNAMIEKFKAKEVFNESCLLYTSDAADE
;
A
#
# COMPACT_ATOMS: atom_id res chain seq x y z
N MET A 1 16.04 -11.11 -6.75
CA MET A 1 16.25 -9.67 -7.06
C MET A 1 14.90 -9.00 -6.88
N SER A 2 14.79 -8.12 -5.88
CA SER A 2 13.56 -7.36 -5.61
C SER A 2 13.42 -6.19 -6.60
N VAL A 3 12.16 -5.80 -6.85
CA VAL A 3 11.81 -4.64 -7.69
C VAL A 3 10.99 -3.65 -6.88
N ASP A 4 11.14 -2.36 -7.17
CA ASP A 4 10.28 -1.32 -6.63
C ASP A 4 8.91 -1.30 -7.34
N PHE A 5 7.94 -0.56 -6.80
CA PHE A 5 6.63 -0.47 -7.43
C PHE A 5 6.66 0.23 -8.79
N LYS A 6 7.55 1.18 -8.99
CA LYS A 6 7.69 1.86 -10.28
C LYS A 6 8.10 0.88 -11.37
N THR A 7 9.13 0.08 -11.12
CA THR A 7 9.60 -0.97 -12.05
C THR A 7 8.53 -2.03 -12.25
N PHE A 8 7.89 -2.49 -11.15
CA PHE A 8 6.80 -3.47 -11.23
C PHE A 8 5.67 -2.99 -12.15
N LEU A 9 5.19 -1.76 -11.97
CA LEU A 9 4.11 -1.18 -12.79
C LEU A 9 4.50 -0.97 -14.26
N GLN A 10 5.79 -0.83 -14.58
CA GLN A 10 6.27 -0.77 -15.97
C GLN A 10 6.29 -2.14 -16.65
N VAL A 11 6.61 -3.20 -15.92
CA VAL A 11 6.83 -4.55 -16.48
C VAL A 11 5.55 -5.39 -16.46
N VAL A 12 4.78 -5.33 -15.38
CA VAL A 12 3.62 -6.21 -15.17
C VAL A 12 2.55 -6.13 -16.29
N PRO A 13 2.28 -4.99 -16.95
CA PRO A 13 1.31 -4.94 -18.04
C PRO A 13 1.60 -5.95 -19.17
N HIS A 14 2.87 -6.15 -19.51
CA HIS A 14 3.28 -7.09 -20.56
C HIS A 14 2.96 -8.55 -20.20
N ILE A 15 3.11 -8.91 -18.91
CA ILE A 15 2.80 -10.24 -18.40
C ILE A 15 1.29 -10.47 -18.42
N LEU A 16 0.53 -9.46 -17.99
CA LEU A 16 -0.94 -9.52 -17.96
C LEU A 16 -1.55 -9.60 -19.36
N ASP A 17 -0.95 -8.94 -20.34
CA ASP A 17 -1.38 -9.00 -21.73
C ASP A 17 -1.14 -10.41 -22.32
N ALA A 18 -0.10 -11.09 -21.87
CA ALA A 18 0.17 -12.49 -22.19
C ALA A 18 -0.70 -13.49 -21.40
N LYS A 19 -1.57 -13.00 -20.47
CA LYS A 19 -2.50 -13.79 -19.63
C LYS A 19 -1.81 -14.74 -18.65
N PHE A 20 -0.55 -14.49 -18.31
CA PHE A 20 0.13 -15.25 -17.26
C PHE A 20 -0.28 -14.76 -15.86
N PRO A 21 -0.43 -15.69 -14.90
CA PRO A 21 -0.70 -15.33 -13.52
C PRO A 21 0.53 -14.66 -12.89
N VAL A 22 0.29 -13.62 -12.11
CA VAL A 22 1.34 -12.86 -11.42
C VAL A 22 1.30 -13.15 -9.93
N LEU A 23 2.45 -13.55 -9.35
CA LEU A 23 2.63 -13.69 -7.90
C LEU A 23 3.47 -12.54 -7.37
N VAL A 24 2.90 -11.75 -6.47
CA VAL A 24 3.58 -10.65 -5.79
C VAL A 24 3.99 -11.11 -4.38
N ARG A 25 5.29 -11.20 -4.15
CA ARG A 25 5.87 -11.52 -2.85
C ARG A 25 6.44 -10.26 -2.20
N GLY A 26 6.27 -10.12 -0.90
CA GLY A 26 6.86 -9.02 -0.15
C GLY A 26 6.26 -8.87 1.24
N ARG A 27 6.85 -8.02 2.07
CA ARG A 27 6.43 -7.80 3.47
C ARG A 27 4.95 -7.44 3.58
N HIS A 28 4.37 -7.65 4.76
CA HIS A 28 3.02 -7.17 5.07
C HIS A 28 2.98 -5.63 5.05
N GLY A 29 1.84 -5.07 4.66
CA GLY A 29 1.60 -3.61 4.76
C GLY A 29 2.35 -2.73 3.74
N ILE A 30 3.09 -3.31 2.78
CA ILE A 30 3.82 -2.53 1.76
C ILE A 30 2.95 -1.98 0.62
N GLY A 31 1.68 -2.41 0.53
CA GLY A 31 0.77 -1.93 -0.53
C GLY A 31 0.52 -2.94 -1.66
N LYS A 32 0.83 -4.25 -1.49
CA LYS A 32 0.59 -5.28 -2.53
C LYS A 32 -0.85 -5.26 -3.06
N SER A 33 -1.84 -5.31 -2.16
CA SER A 33 -3.25 -5.27 -2.57
C SER A 33 -3.61 -3.94 -3.25
N THR A 34 -3.10 -2.81 -2.74
CA THR A 34 -3.34 -1.49 -3.32
C THR A 34 -2.91 -1.41 -4.78
N VAL A 35 -1.74 -1.97 -5.12
CA VAL A 35 -1.23 -1.96 -6.50
C VAL A 35 -2.06 -2.84 -7.43
N VAL A 36 -2.62 -3.96 -6.92
CA VAL A 36 -3.55 -4.81 -7.70
C VAL A 36 -4.83 -4.04 -8.04
N TYR A 37 -5.41 -3.34 -7.06
CA TYR A 37 -6.59 -2.50 -7.29
C TYR A 37 -6.31 -1.35 -8.26
N GLN A 38 -5.15 -0.70 -8.16
CA GLN A 38 -4.72 0.34 -9.10
C GLN A 38 -4.62 -0.18 -10.54
N ILE A 39 -4.06 -1.37 -10.74
CA ILE A 39 -3.97 -2.00 -12.06
C ILE A 39 -5.36 -2.35 -12.58
N ALA A 40 -6.24 -2.85 -11.74
CA ALA A 40 -7.62 -3.17 -12.10
C ALA A 40 -8.39 -1.92 -12.56
N GLU A 41 -8.26 -0.82 -11.83
CA GLU A 41 -8.85 0.48 -12.19
C GLU A 41 -8.33 0.99 -13.54
N GLN A 42 -7.00 0.96 -13.74
CA GLN A 42 -6.39 1.37 -15.02
C GLN A 42 -6.87 0.55 -16.20
N ARG A 43 -7.22 -0.72 -15.98
CA ARG A 43 -7.74 -1.63 -17.02
C ARG A 43 -9.27 -1.62 -17.12
N GLY A 44 -9.96 -0.90 -16.26
CA GLY A 44 -11.42 -0.85 -16.21
C GLY A 44 -12.08 -2.20 -15.87
N LEU A 45 -11.38 -3.05 -15.09
CA LEU A 45 -11.83 -4.38 -14.70
C LEU A 45 -12.28 -4.40 -13.23
N PRO A 46 -13.42 -5.07 -12.91
CA PRO A 46 -13.79 -5.31 -11.52
C PRO A 46 -12.80 -6.27 -10.84
N VAL A 47 -12.61 -6.12 -9.53
CA VAL A 47 -11.78 -7.02 -8.72
C VAL A 47 -12.66 -8.03 -8.01
N ILE A 48 -12.34 -9.30 -8.14
CA ILE A 48 -12.85 -10.41 -7.32
C ILE A 48 -11.73 -10.83 -6.38
N GLU A 49 -11.74 -10.30 -5.15
CA GLU A 49 -10.75 -10.65 -4.12
C GLU A 49 -11.18 -11.88 -3.34
N ARG A 50 -10.25 -12.84 -3.19
CA ARG A 50 -10.40 -14.00 -2.31
C ARG A 50 -9.16 -14.15 -1.43
N ARG A 51 -9.37 -14.22 -0.13
CA ARG A 51 -8.29 -14.52 0.83
C ARG A 51 -8.18 -16.03 0.97
N ALA A 52 -7.15 -16.58 0.36
CA ALA A 52 -6.92 -18.03 0.33
C ALA A 52 -6.77 -18.63 1.73
N SER A 53 -6.20 -17.87 2.68
CA SER A 53 -6.08 -18.27 4.10
C SER A 53 -7.42 -18.51 4.80
N GLN A 54 -8.51 -17.97 4.28
CA GLN A 54 -9.86 -18.09 4.84
C GLN A 54 -10.75 -19.04 4.05
N MET A 55 -10.24 -19.63 2.97
CA MET A 55 -11.01 -20.53 2.11
C MET A 55 -10.91 -21.96 2.60
N THR A 56 -12.02 -22.69 2.45
CA THR A 56 -12.08 -24.14 2.50
C THR A 56 -12.11 -24.72 1.08
N GLU A 57 -11.96 -26.02 0.93
CA GLU A 57 -12.12 -26.71 -0.36
C GLU A 57 -13.50 -26.46 -0.98
N GLY A 58 -14.55 -26.43 -0.15
CA GLY A 58 -15.91 -26.09 -0.62
C GLY A 58 -16.06 -24.65 -1.11
N ASP A 59 -15.33 -23.71 -0.51
CA ASP A 59 -15.31 -22.30 -0.99
C ASP A 59 -14.58 -22.18 -2.33
N LEU A 60 -13.68 -23.08 -2.63
CA LEU A 60 -12.92 -23.12 -3.88
C LEU A 60 -13.66 -23.88 -5.00
N LEU A 61 -14.09 -25.12 -4.73
CA LEU A 61 -14.71 -26.03 -5.72
C LEU A 61 -16.22 -25.84 -5.82
N GLY A 62 -16.85 -25.36 -4.76
CA GLY A 62 -18.30 -25.27 -4.63
C GLY A 62 -18.92 -26.50 -3.99
N LEU A 63 -20.21 -26.74 -4.26
CA LEU A 63 -20.96 -27.83 -3.68
C LEU A 63 -21.24 -28.93 -4.70
N PRO A 64 -21.08 -30.22 -4.34
CA PRO A 64 -21.42 -31.31 -5.24
C PRO A 64 -22.95 -31.40 -5.43
N LYS A 65 -23.38 -31.53 -6.68
CA LYS A 65 -24.76 -31.82 -7.09
C LYS A 65 -24.77 -33.12 -7.89
N VAL A 66 -25.72 -33.98 -7.61
CA VAL A 66 -25.95 -35.18 -8.41
C VAL A 66 -27.01 -34.88 -9.47
N GLU A 67 -26.68 -34.98 -10.73
CA GLU A 67 -27.59 -34.81 -11.86
C GLU A 67 -27.28 -35.84 -12.96
N GLY A 68 -28.33 -36.52 -13.43
CA GLY A 68 -28.16 -37.55 -14.47
C GLY A 68 -27.29 -38.74 -14.12
N GLY A 69 -27.12 -39.05 -12.80
CA GLY A 69 -26.28 -40.17 -12.35
C GLY A 69 -24.78 -39.84 -12.27
N VAL A 70 -24.40 -38.57 -12.45
CA VAL A 70 -23.03 -38.08 -12.30
C VAL A 70 -22.98 -36.96 -11.26
N THR A 71 -21.84 -36.84 -10.57
CA THR A 71 -21.59 -35.72 -9.68
C THR A 71 -21.06 -34.53 -10.49
N GLN A 72 -21.69 -33.40 -10.33
CA GLN A 72 -21.26 -32.10 -10.87
C GLN A 72 -21.01 -31.13 -9.72
N TRP A 73 -20.17 -30.13 -9.92
CA TRP A 73 -19.91 -29.07 -8.96
C TRP A 73 -20.77 -27.85 -9.29
N LEU A 74 -21.43 -27.28 -8.27
CA LEU A 74 -22.06 -25.95 -8.37
C LEU A 74 -21.03 -24.92 -7.96
N ALA A 75 -20.58 -24.11 -8.93
CA ALA A 75 -19.58 -23.09 -8.66
C ALA A 75 -20.02 -22.12 -7.55
N PRO A 76 -19.12 -21.72 -6.66
CA PRO A 76 -19.36 -20.58 -5.80
C PRO A 76 -19.49 -19.30 -6.64
N GLU A 77 -20.21 -18.31 -6.13
CA GLU A 77 -20.54 -17.08 -6.84
C GLU A 77 -19.31 -16.39 -7.48
N TRP A 78 -18.22 -16.31 -6.72
CA TRP A 78 -16.98 -15.67 -7.20
C TRP A 78 -16.41 -16.34 -8.44
N LEU A 79 -16.44 -17.70 -8.49
CA LEU A 79 -15.94 -18.47 -9.63
C LEU A 79 -16.90 -18.35 -10.82
N HIS A 80 -18.20 -18.41 -10.56
CA HIS A 80 -19.22 -18.21 -11.59
C HIS A 80 -19.03 -16.84 -12.27
N ASN A 81 -18.88 -15.77 -11.49
CA ASN A 81 -18.65 -14.42 -12.00
C ASN A 81 -17.35 -14.32 -12.81
N ALA A 82 -16.24 -14.87 -12.29
CA ALA A 82 -14.93 -14.86 -12.97
C ALA A 82 -14.90 -15.68 -14.27
N CYS A 83 -15.87 -16.62 -14.46
CA CYS A 83 -16.01 -17.39 -15.70
C CYS A 83 -16.86 -16.68 -16.74
N ASN A 84 -17.84 -15.87 -16.32
CA ASN A 84 -18.77 -15.22 -17.23
C ASN A 84 -18.32 -13.83 -17.67
N ASP A 85 -17.69 -13.08 -16.78
CA ASP A 85 -17.27 -11.71 -17.02
C ASP A 85 -15.77 -11.52 -16.80
N PRO A 86 -15.11 -10.65 -17.59
CA PRO A 86 -13.70 -10.32 -17.39
C PRO A 86 -13.50 -9.59 -16.05
N CYS A 87 -12.53 -10.04 -15.27
CA CYS A 87 -12.21 -9.45 -13.98
C CYS A 87 -10.72 -9.59 -13.64
N VAL A 88 -10.30 -8.93 -12.59
CA VAL A 88 -9.06 -9.25 -11.89
C VAL A 88 -9.40 -10.21 -10.76
N LEU A 89 -9.05 -11.48 -10.91
CA LEU A 89 -9.13 -12.47 -9.83
C LEU A 89 -7.91 -12.29 -8.94
N PHE A 90 -8.14 -11.78 -7.75
CA PHE A 90 -7.09 -11.49 -6.77
C PHE A 90 -7.12 -12.49 -5.62
N LEU A 91 -6.09 -13.33 -5.54
CA LEU A 91 -5.91 -14.39 -4.55
C LEU A 91 -4.87 -13.91 -3.51
N ASP A 92 -5.34 -13.45 -2.35
CA ASP A 92 -4.46 -12.95 -1.29
C ASP A 92 -4.13 -14.04 -0.26
N GLU A 93 -2.96 -13.94 0.37
CA GLU A 93 -2.46 -14.85 1.43
C GLU A 93 -2.43 -16.32 1.00
N VAL A 94 -2.02 -16.61 -0.25
CA VAL A 94 -1.98 -17.99 -0.78
C VAL A 94 -1.05 -18.89 0.03
N ASP A 95 0.06 -18.35 0.55
CA ASP A 95 1.03 -19.04 1.41
C ASP A 95 0.46 -19.51 2.77
N ARG A 96 -0.70 -18.96 3.19
CA ARG A 96 -1.38 -19.30 4.43
C ARG A 96 -2.59 -20.23 4.24
N ALA A 97 -2.91 -20.55 3.01
CA ALA A 97 -4.00 -21.49 2.72
C ALA A 97 -3.63 -22.92 3.07
N THR A 98 -4.65 -23.77 3.27
CA THR A 98 -4.43 -25.22 3.42
C THR A 98 -3.86 -25.80 2.13
N LEU A 99 -3.23 -26.98 2.23
CA LEU A 99 -2.59 -27.61 1.07
C LEU A 99 -3.61 -27.87 -0.05
N GLU A 100 -4.81 -28.32 0.30
CA GLU A 100 -5.89 -28.64 -0.64
C GLU A 100 -6.33 -27.37 -1.41
N VAL A 101 -6.51 -26.27 -0.70
CA VAL A 101 -6.87 -24.98 -1.32
C VAL A 101 -5.73 -24.49 -2.22
N ARG A 102 -4.47 -24.59 -1.79
CA ARG A 102 -3.30 -24.22 -2.61
C ARG A 102 -3.24 -25.04 -3.89
N GLN A 103 -3.42 -26.35 -3.81
CA GLN A 103 -3.41 -27.22 -5.01
C GLN A 103 -4.50 -26.85 -6.00
N GLY A 104 -5.71 -26.53 -5.55
CA GLY A 104 -6.77 -26.08 -6.44
C GLY A 104 -6.51 -24.70 -7.04
N ILE A 105 -5.89 -23.78 -6.27
CA ILE A 105 -5.43 -22.48 -6.79
C ILE A 105 -4.37 -22.68 -7.88
N PHE A 106 -3.45 -23.64 -7.71
CA PHE A 106 -2.43 -23.94 -8.73
C PHE A 106 -3.03 -24.48 -10.02
N GLU A 107 -4.00 -25.40 -9.92
CA GLU A 107 -4.76 -25.86 -11.09
C GLU A 107 -5.41 -24.67 -11.82
N LEU A 108 -6.03 -23.76 -11.08
CA LEU A 108 -6.67 -22.57 -11.62
C LEU A 108 -5.67 -21.63 -12.31
N CYS A 109 -4.48 -21.44 -11.73
CA CYS A 109 -3.43 -20.60 -12.30
C CYS A 109 -2.80 -21.21 -13.56
N ASP A 110 -2.58 -22.51 -13.56
CA ASP A 110 -1.93 -23.24 -14.66
C ASP A 110 -2.87 -23.43 -15.88
N SER A 111 -4.05 -23.99 -15.61
CA SER A 111 -5.01 -24.38 -16.65
C SER A 111 -6.10 -23.34 -16.93
N ARG A 112 -6.26 -22.33 -16.08
CA ARG A 112 -7.37 -21.38 -16.04
C ARG A 112 -8.74 -22.09 -15.85
N LYS A 113 -8.72 -23.28 -15.23
CA LYS A 113 -9.89 -24.13 -15.00
C LYS A 113 -9.87 -24.70 -13.59
N ILE A 114 -11.05 -24.91 -13.03
CA ILE A 114 -11.24 -25.65 -11.78
C ILE A 114 -12.65 -26.24 -11.73
N ALA A 115 -12.81 -27.44 -11.21
CA ALA A 115 -14.08 -28.11 -11.00
C ALA A 115 -14.98 -28.16 -12.28
N GLY A 116 -14.39 -28.16 -13.48
CA GLY A 116 -15.08 -28.11 -14.76
C GLY A 116 -15.44 -26.73 -15.29
N TYR A 117 -15.18 -25.67 -14.52
CA TYR A 117 -15.38 -24.28 -14.92
C TYR A 117 -14.10 -23.69 -15.53
N THR A 118 -14.26 -22.86 -16.56
CA THR A 118 -13.15 -22.17 -17.24
C THR A 118 -13.30 -20.67 -17.04
N LEU A 119 -12.23 -20.01 -16.59
CA LEU A 119 -12.23 -18.54 -16.42
C LEU A 119 -12.46 -17.84 -17.76
N HIS A 120 -13.11 -16.66 -17.69
CA HIS A 120 -13.23 -15.80 -18.87
C HIS A 120 -11.85 -15.54 -19.50
N PRO A 121 -11.70 -15.54 -20.83
CA PRO A 121 -10.40 -15.38 -21.49
C PRO A 121 -9.65 -14.11 -21.07
N ASP A 122 -10.37 -13.03 -20.79
CA ASP A 122 -9.81 -11.74 -20.38
C ASP A 122 -9.66 -11.56 -18.87
N THR A 123 -10.04 -12.54 -18.06
CA THR A 123 -9.77 -12.53 -16.63
C THR A 123 -8.27 -12.57 -16.37
N ILE A 124 -7.79 -11.70 -15.50
CA ILE A 124 -6.40 -11.57 -15.06
C ILE A 124 -6.27 -12.21 -13.68
N ILE A 125 -5.20 -12.96 -13.43
CA ILE A 125 -4.96 -13.59 -12.13
C ILE A 125 -3.79 -12.92 -11.43
N PHE A 126 -4.04 -12.40 -10.21
CA PHE A 126 -3.04 -11.98 -9.26
C PHE A 126 -3.07 -12.87 -8.03
N ALA A 127 -1.90 -13.26 -7.56
CA ALA A 127 -1.70 -13.89 -6.26
C ALA A 127 -0.76 -13.04 -5.40
N CYS A 128 -0.99 -12.97 -4.09
CA CYS A 128 -0.11 -12.31 -3.15
C CYS A 128 0.27 -13.22 -2.00
N VAL A 129 1.53 -13.11 -1.58
CA VAL A 129 2.09 -13.83 -0.43
C VAL A 129 2.99 -12.92 0.40
N ASN A 130 3.17 -13.24 1.68
CA ASN A 130 4.08 -12.52 2.58
C ASN A 130 5.48 -13.16 2.64
N GLY A 131 5.79 -14.06 1.72
CA GLY A 131 7.06 -14.79 1.62
C GLY A 131 8.20 -13.98 1.00
N GLY A 132 9.16 -14.68 0.38
CA GLY A 132 10.39 -14.12 -0.18
C GLY A 132 11.51 -14.11 0.85
N ASP A 133 12.46 -13.17 0.73
CA ASP A 133 13.63 -13.06 1.63
C ASP A 133 13.23 -12.84 3.10
N HIS A 134 11.99 -12.44 3.36
CA HIS A 134 11.41 -12.22 4.70
C HIS A 134 10.49 -13.35 5.17
N GLY A 135 10.38 -14.44 4.43
CA GLY A 135 9.46 -15.56 4.74
C GLY A 135 9.66 -16.18 6.13
N SER A 136 10.89 -16.20 6.63
CA SER A 136 11.23 -16.72 7.97
C SER A 136 10.59 -15.95 9.13
N GLN A 137 10.15 -14.71 8.90
CA GLN A 137 9.50 -13.87 9.92
C GLN A 137 8.00 -14.16 10.06
N TYR A 138 7.42 -14.97 9.17
CA TYR A 138 5.99 -15.26 9.13
C TYR A 138 5.73 -16.76 9.30
N GLN A 139 4.63 -17.11 9.96
CA GLN A 139 4.10 -18.48 9.94
C GLN A 139 3.39 -18.72 8.61
N VAL A 140 4.14 -19.01 7.57
CA VAL A 140 3.66 -19.27 6.21
C VAL A 140 4.15 -20.62 5.71
N GLY A 141 3.35 -21.26 4.86
CA GLY A 141 3.79 -22.46 4.14
C GLY A 141 4.82 -22.08 3.07
N GLU A 142 5.93 -22.81 3.02
CA GLU A 142 6.87 -22.68 1.91
C GLU A 142 6.20 -23.10 0.61
N MET A 143 6.48 -22.36 -0.48
CA MET A 143 6.06 -22.72 -1.83
C MET A 143 7.21 -23.49 -2.49
N ASP A 144 6.91 -24.67 -3.00
CA ASP A 144 7.91 -25.45 -3.72
C ASP A 144 8.20 -24.89 -5.13
N PRO A 145 9.30 -25.33 -5.78
CA PRO A 145 9.63 -24.85 -7.11
C PRO A 145 8.54 -25.11 -8.16
N ALA A 146 7.79 -26.21 -8.05
CA ALA A 146 6.73 -26.53 -9.01
C ALA A 146 5.51 -25.63 -8.83
N GLU A 147 5.25 -25.19 -7.60
CA GLU A 147 4.24 -24.18 -7.30
C GLU A 147 4.62 -22.84 -7.90
N LEU A 148 5.87 -22.40 -7.70
CA LEU A 148 6.40 -21.13 -8.20
C LEU A 148 6.45 -21.07 -9.72
N ASP A 149 6.72 -22.19 -10.40
CA ASP A 149 6.79 -22.29 -11.87
C ASP A 149 5.45 -21.97 -12.56
N ARG A 150 4.34 -22.01 -11.82
CA ARG A 150 3.01 -21.66 -12.32
C ARG A 150 2.72 -20.16 -12.34
N TYR A 151 3.63 -19.35 -11.81
CA TYR A 151 3.48 -17.91 -11.69
C TYR A 151 4.62 -17.14 -12.34
N THR A 152 4.34 -15.94 -12.77
CA THR A 152 5.39 -14.93 -12.97
C THR A 152 5.62 -14.25 -11.63
N VAL A 153 6.76 -14.56 -11.00
CA VAL A 153 7.04 -14.15 -9.61
C VAL A 153 7.77 -12.83 -9.57
N PHE A 154 7.26 -11.91 -8.76
CA PHE A 154 7.89 -10.64 -8.44
C PHE A 154 8.12 -10.51 -6.93
N ASP A 155 9.37 -10.37 -6.52
CA ASP A 155 9.73 -9.92 -5.19
C ASP A 155 9.66 -8.40 -5.18
N VAL A 156 8.67 -7.83 -4.46
CA VAL A 156 8.44 -6.38 -4.43
C VAL A 156 8.91 -5.80 -3.12
N GLU A 157 9.82 -4.84 -3.21
CA GLU A 157 10.38 -4.10 -2.08
C GLU A 157 10.38 -2.61 -2.41
N PRO A 158 9.27 -1.90 -2.11
CA PRO A 158 9.15 -0.50 -2.44
C PRO A 158 10.09 0.35 -1.60
N THR A 159 10.65 1.39 -2.20
CA THR A 159 11.53 2.36 -1.53
C THR A 159 10.74 3.28 -0.59
N VAL A 160 11.44 4.01 0.28
CA VAL A 160 10.82 5.06 1.12
C VAL A 160 10.30 6.18 0.23
N GLU A 161 11.01 6.51 -0.84
CA GLU A 161 10.65 7.52 -1.83
C GLU A 161 9.33 7.17 -2.54
N ASP A 162 9.11 5.91 -2.91
CA ASP A 162 7.84 5.44 -3.47
C ASP A 162 6.68 5.74 -2.53
N TRP A 163 6.88 5.49 -1.22
CA TRP A 163 5.87 5.78 -0.22
C TRP A 163 5.65 7.28 -0.06
N LEU A 164 6.72 8.09 -0.01
CA LEU A 164 6.62 9.55 0.14
C LEU A 164 5.87 10.18 -1.04
N VAL A 165 6.11 9.69 -2.27
CA VAL A 165 5.36 10.15 -3.46
C VAL A 165 3.87 9.86 -3.32
N TRP A 166 3.52 8.64 -2.93
CA TRP A 166 2.12 8.26 -2.70
C TRP A 166 1.50 9.00 -1.52
N ALA A 167 2.24 9.14 -0.41
CA ALA A 167 1.78 9.73 0.84
C ALA A 167 1.46 11.22 0.70
N LYS A 168 2.13 11.91 -0.23
CA LYS A 168 1.88 13.34 -0.50
C LYS A 168 0.42 13.54 -0.92
N GLY A 169 -0.36 14.20 -0.06
CA GLY A 169 -1.81 14.41 -0.23
C GLY A 169 -2.71 13.26 0.26
N ASN A 170 -2.17 12.05 0.51
CA ASN A 170 -2.95 10.93 1.06
C ASN A 170 -2.88 10.85 2.59
N VAL A 171 -1.78 11.28 3.19
CA VAL A 171 -1.63 11.34 4.65
C VAL A 171 -1.62 12.79 5.13
N VAL A 172 -1.74 13.02 6.45
CA VAL A 172 -1.59 14.34 7.06
C VAL A 172 -0.15 14.82 6.89
N THR A 173 0.02 16.13 6.72
CA THR A 173 1.32 16.74 6.41
C THR A 173 2.36 16.44 7.49
N GLU A 174 1.96 16.44 8.75
CA GLU A 174 2.81 16.16 9.91
C GLU A 174 3.46 14.76 9.85
N ILE A 175 2.72 13.75 9.40
CA ILE A 175 3.25 12.39 9.20
C ILE A 175 4.17 12.36 7.99
N TRP A 176 3.79 13.02 6.90
CA TRP A 176 4.64 13.08 5.71
C TRP A 176 5.99 13.75 6.02
N ASP A 177 5.97 14.91 6.70
CA ASP A 177 7.17 15.63 7.11
C ASP A 177 8.02 14.81 8.08
N PHE A 178 7.40 14.14 9.06
CA PHE A 178 8.12 13.26 9.98
C PHE A 178 8.88 12.17 9.25
N ILE A 179 8.22 11.43 8.36
CA ILE A 179 8.85 10.32 7.63
C ILE A 179 9.89 10.85 6.63
N ASN A 180 9.64 11.99 5.99
CA ASN A 180 10.59 12.62 5.07
C ASN A 180 11.91 13.00 5.75
N HIS A 181 11.88 13.33 7.04
CA HIS A 181 13.08 13.61 7.84
C HIS A 181 13.65 12.38 8.54
N ASN A 182 12.84 11.34 8.74
CA ASN A 182 13.16 10.17 9.56
C ASN A 182 12.79 8.87 8.86
N HIS A 183 13.43 8.57 7.74
CA HIS A 183 13.14 7.42 6.86
C HIS A 183 13.11 6.08 7.59
N THR A 184 13.94 5.91 8.63
CA THR A 184 14.05 4.67 9.41
C THR A 184 12.79 4.36 10.22
N HIS A 185 11.92 5.35 10.46
CA HIS A 185 10.67 5.17 11.19
C HIS A 185 9.48 4.76 10.31
N LEU A 186 9.65 4.66 8.98
CA LEU A 186 8.57 4.25 8.09
C LEU A 186 8.14 2.80 8.37
N GLU A 187 9.11 1.93 8.55
CA GLU A 187 8.85 0.51 8.83
C GLU A 187 9.99 -0.08 9.68
N HIS A 188 9.64 -1.13 10.42
CA HIS A 188 10.62 -1.85 11.24
C HIS A 188 11.45 -2.78 10.36
N ASN A 189 12.77 -2.76 10.54
CA ASN A 189 13.72 -3.54 9.73
C ASN A 189 14.46 -4.64 10.52
N ASP A 190 14.32 -4.63 11.84
CA ASP A 190 14.97 -5.60 12.73
C ASP A 190 14.07 -6.79 13.02
N ASP A 191 14.50 -7.67 13.92
CA ASP A 191 13.73 -8.83 14.36
C ASP A 191 12.44 -8.42 15.10
N TYR A 192 11.34 -9.09 14.76
CA TYR A 192 10.04 -8.86 15.39
C TYR A 192 9.93 -9.62 16.72
N GLU A 193 9.74 -8.90 17.81
CA GLU A 193 9.40 -9.50 19.09
C GLU A 193 7.89 -9.84 19.15
N PRO A 194 7.51 -11.01 19.68
CA PRO A 194 6.10 -11.37 19.81
C PRO A 194 5.30 -10.34 20.62
N ASN A 195 4.07 -10.07 20.18
CA ASN A 195 3.12 -9.17 20.84
C ASN A 195 3.53 -7.68 20.93
N LYS A 196 4.54 -7.24 20.19
CA LYS A 196 4.87 -5.84 20.03
C LYS A 196 4.25 -5.25 18.76
N VAL A 197 3.86 -3.97 18.84
CA VAL A 197 3.42 -3.18 17.70
C VAL A 197 4.61 -2.47 17.10
N TYR A 198 4.73 -2.54 15.78
CA TYR A 198 5.80 -1.92 15.01
C TYR A 198 5.25 -1.02 13.90
N PRO A 199 5.99 0.03 13.51
CA PRO A 199 5.58 0.88 12.40
C PRO A 199 5.58 0.09 11.07
N SER A 200 4.62 0.41 10.22
CA SER A 200 4.51 -0.06 8.85
C SER A 200 3.83 1.02 8.00
N ARG A 201 3.99 0.96 6.68
CA ARG A 201 3.34 1.89 5.75
C ARG A 201 1.82 1.97 5.98
N ARG A 202 1.19 0.82 6.20
CA ARG A 202 -0.24 0.72 6.53
C ARG A 202 -0.58 1.34 7.88
N SER A 203 0.27 1.17 8.90
CA SER A 203 -0.02 1.72 10.23
C SER A 203 0.08 3.25 10.24
N TRP A 204 1.01 3.84 9.49
CA TRP A 204 1.09 5.28 9.28
C TRP A 204 -0.14 5.84 8.54
N GLU A 205 -0.61 5.15 7.49
CA GLU A 205 -1.85 5.51 6.80
C GLU A 205 -3.05 5.51 7.75
N ARG A 206 -3.21 4.45 8.55
CA ARG A 206 -4.31 4.34 9.53
C ARG A 206 -4.22 5.40 10.62
N LEU A 207 -3.02 5.68 11.11
CA LEU A 207 -2.79 6.78 12.04
C LEU A 207 -3.23 8.11 11.41
N SER A 208 -2.82 8.37 10.17
CA SER A 208 -3.23 9.56 9.42
C SER A 208 -4.75 9.68 9.29
N GLN A 209 -5.43 8.58 8.91
CA GLN A 209 -6.89 8.57 8.80
C GLN A 209 -7.56 8.88 10.15
N THR A 210 -7.01 8.35 11.25
CA THR A 210 -7.49 8.63 12.60
C THR A 210 -7.28 10.10 12.96
N LEU A 211 -6.12 10.67 12.66
CA LEU A 211 -5.81 12.08 12.96
C LEU A 211 -6.67 13.05 12.12
N LYS A 212 -6.98 12.72 10.86
CA LYS A 212 -7.93 13.48 10.04
C LYS A 212 -9.34 13.53 10.61
N GLY A 213 -9.74 12.53 11.40
CA GLY A 213 -11.03 12.47 12.06
C GLY A 213 -11.10 13.21 13.40
N ILE A 214 -9.96 13.71 13.90
CA ILE A 214 -9.92 14.51 15.13
C ILE A 214 -10.14 15.97 14.75
N ASP A 215 -11.23 16.55 15.23
CA ASP A 215 -11.57 17.97 14.98
C ASP A 215 -10.78 18.92 15.92
N ALA A 216 -9.44 18.79 15.87
CA ALA A 216 -8.49 19.59 16.63
C ALA A 216 -7.13 19.62 15.92
N PRO A 217 -6.31 20.66 16.13
CA PRO A 217 -4.93 20.68 15.64
C PRO A 217 -4.13 19.47 16.12
N ILE A 218 -3.29 18.93 15.23
CA ILE A 218 -2.38 17.83 15.58
C ILE A 218 -1.19 18.43 16.33
N GLU A 219 -1.22 18.34 17.66
CA GLU A 219 -0.19 18.88 18.54
C GLU A 219 0.39 17.79 19.43
N SER A 220 1.63 17.98 19.87
CA SER A 220 2.27 17.09 20.83
C SER A 220 1.52 17.12 22.17
N ASN A 221 0.82 16.05 22.47
CA ASN A 221 0.10 15.85 23.71
C ASN A 221 -0.05 14.35 24.04
N ASN A 222 -0.58 14.06 25.24
CA ASN A 222 -0.77 12.68 25.66
C ASN A 222 -1.76 11.90 24.77
N THR A 223 -2.75 12.55 24.19
CA THR A 223 -3.72 11.88 23.28
C THR A 223 -3.04 11.45 21.99
N LEU A 224 -2.29 12.35 21.35
CA LEU A 224 -1.50 12.02 20.16
C LEU A 224 -0.54 10.85 20.43
N TYR A 225 0.18 10.92 21.57
CA TYR A 225 1.11 9.87 21.95
C TYR A 225 0.42 8.51 22.12
N GLN A 226 -0.71 8.44 22.84
CA GLN A 226 -1.44 7.19 23.06
C GLN A 226 -2.02 6.62 21.76
N VAL A 227 -2.59 7.48 20.90
CA VAL A 227 -3.08 7.07 19.58
C VAL A 227 -1.94 6.56 18.72
N ALA A 228 -0.82 7.28 18.67
CA ALA A 228 0.37 6.84 17.91
C ALA A 228 0.90 5.49 18.43
N CYS A 229 1.01 5.27 19.75
CA CYS A 229 1.43 3.99 20.33
C CYS A 229 0.59 2.81 19.82
N ALA A 230 -0.72 3.00 19.67
CA ALA A 230 -1.62 1.95 19.21
C ALA A 230 -1.38 1.52 17.75
N PHE A 231 -0.85 2.42 16.91
CA PHE A 231 -0.61 2.15 15.49
C PHE A 231 0.84 1.83 15.14
N ILE A 232 1.80 2.57 15.73
CA ILE A 232 3.21 2.54 15.33
C ILE A 232 4.15 2.08 16.45
N GLY A 233 3.59 1.62 17.56
CA GLY A 233 4.33 1.12 18.71
C GLY A 233 4.99 2.23 19.53
N PHE A 234 5.65 1.81 20.61
CA PHE A 234 6.21 2.74 21.59
C PHE A 234 7.32 3.64 20.99
N GLU A 235 8.30 3.04 20.33
CA GLU A 235 9.46 3.77 19.80
C GLU A 235 9.07 4.77 18.72
N GLY A 236 8.24 4.34 17.77
CA GLY A 236 7.70 5.23 16.73
C GLY A 236 6.87 6.37 17.31
N ALA A 237 6.05 6.08 18.33
CA ALA A 237 5.21 7.09 18.97
C ALA A 237 6.02 8.11 19.76
N VAL A 238 7.07 7.70 20.47
CA VAL A 238 7.99 8.62 21.17
C VAL A 238 8.65 9.55 20.17
N ALA A 239 9.24 8.98 19.09
CA ALA A 239 9.93 9.77 18.08
C ALA A 239 8.99 10.77 17.38
N PHE A 240 7.80 10.31 17.00
CA PHE A 240 6.79 11.16 16.36
C PHE A 240 6.28 12.26 17.30
N ASN A 241 5.98 11.95 18.57
CA ASN A 241 5.53 12.95 19.54
C ASN A 241 6.63 13.97 19.88
N ASP A 242 7.91 13.56 19.92
CA ASP A 242 9.03 14.48 20.12
C ASP A 242 9.27 15.37 18.89
N PHE A 243 9.10 14.83 17.69
CA PHE A 243 9.08 15.64 16.47
C PHE A 243 7.98 16.70 16.53
N MET A 244 6.77 16.32 16.96
CA MET A 244 5.63 17.24 17.06
C MET A 244 5.80 18.33 18.13
N LYS A 245 6.63 18.14 19.15
CA LYS A 245 6.93 19.19 20.14
C LYS A 245 7.64 20.40 19.54
N ASN A 246 8.46 20.15 18.52
CA ASN A 246 9.27 21.17 17.83
C ASN A 246 8.82 21.36 16.38
N TYR A 247 7.63 20.82 16.06
CA TYR A 247 7.11 20.88 14.71
C TYR A 247 6.57 22.28 14.41
N GLU A 248 7.43 23.11 13.86
CA GLU A 248 7.00 24.29 13.13
C GLU A 248 6.62 23.81 11.72
N ARG A 249 5.35 23.94 11.39
CA ARG A 249 4.83 23.55 10.06
C ARG A 249 5.73 24.18 9.01
N GLN A 250 6.55 23.36 8.34
CA GLN A 250 7.43 23.86 7.30
C GLN A 250 6.56 24.27 6.10
N VAL A 251 6.30 25.56 6.03
CA VAL A 251 5.62 26.15 4.88
C VAL A 251 6.52 25.95 3.65
N SER A 252 5.98 25.28 2.63
CA SER A 252 6.70 25.06 1.39
C SER A 252 6.61 26.30 0.47
N VAL A 253 7.53 26.39 -0.47
CA VAL A 253 7.48 27.42 -1.52
C VAL A 253 6.17 27.33 -2.30
N GLU A 254 5.69 26.13 -2.57
CA GLU A 254 4.44 25.84 -3.27
C GLU A 254 3.21 26.34 -2.51
N ASN A 255 3.19 26.20 -1.18
CA ASN A 255 2.07 26.72 -0.36
C ASN A 255 1.91 28.24 -0.53
N ILE A 256 3.02 28.97 -0.64
CA ILE A 256 2.98 30.41 -0.80
C ILE A 256 2.73 30.82 -2.28
N LEU A 257 3.50 30.21 -3.22
CA LEU A 257 3.50 30.65 -4.60
C LEU A 257 2.34 30.08 -5.42
N ASP A 258 2.01 28.82 -5.22
CA ASP A 258 1.00 28.13 -6.03
C ASP A 258 -0.38 28.13 -5.37
N GLU A 259 -0.43 28.04 -4.05
CA GLU A 259 -1.67 27.98 -3.28
C GLU A 259 -2.08 29.35 -2.71
N GLY A 260 -1.19 30.34 -2.71
CA GLY A 260 -1.43 31.68 -2.18
C GLY A 260 -1.71 31.74 -0.66
N ARG A 261 -1.20 30.74 0.09
CA ARG A 261 -1.48 30.53 1.52
C ARG A 261 -0.64 31.43 2.42
N MET A 262 -0.84 32.77 2.31
CA MET A 262 -0.14 33.75 3.14
C MET A 262 -0.53 33.65 4.62
N ASP A 263 -1.70 33.07 4.93
CA ASP A 263 -2.16 32.79 6.29
C ASP A 263 -1.19 31.92 7.10
N LEU A 264 -0.36 31.11 6.44
CA LEU A 264 0.60 30.22 7.09
C LEU A 264 1.85 30.91 7.62
N VAL A 265 2.09 32.15 7.23
CA VAL A 265 3.32 32.88 7.55
C VAL A 265 3.06 34.17 8.35
N THR A 266 1.81 34.45 8.73
CA THR A 266 1.40 35.70 9.41
C THR A 266 2.09 35.90 10.77
N ASP A 267 2.38 34.79 11.48
CA ASP A 267 3.00 34.83 12.81
C ASP A 267 4.53 34.58 12.77
N TRP A 268 5.14 34.58 11.60
CA TRP A 268 6.57 34.31 11.45
C TRP A 268 7.45 35.48 11.89
N LYS A 269 8.65 35.14 12.35
CA LYS A 269 9.68 36.13 12.65
C LYS A 269 10.50 36.47 11.39
N ILE A 270 11.16 37.58 11.38
CA ILE A 270 11.99 38.07 10.26
C ILE A 270 12.98 36.99 9.76
N ASN A 271 13.56 36.18 10.66
CA ASN A 271 14.49 35.13 10.27
C ASN A 271 13.81 34.02 9.46
N ASP A 272 12.55 33.69 9.75
CA ASP A 272 11.79 32.65 9.07
C ASP A 272 11.39 33.13 7.66
N HIS A 273 10.97 34.39 7.55
CA HIS A 273 10.73 35.05 6.27
C HIS A 273 11.98 35.10 5.39
N ASN A 274 13.14 35.46 5.96
CA ASN A 274 14.41 35.47 5.24
C ASN A 274 14.80 34.06 4.75
N ALA A 275 14.60 33.03 5.56
CA ALA A 275 14.85 31.66 5.15
C ALA A 275 13.94 31.21 3.98
N MET A 276 12.67 31.66 3.97
CA MET A 276 11.77 31.39 2.85
C MET A 276 12.16 32.13 1.59
N ILE A 277 12.58 33.39 1.70
CA ILE A 277 13.09 34.19 0.55
C ILE A 277 14.31 33.52 -0.08
N GLU A 278 15.23 32.97 0.73
CA GLU A 278 16.37 32.22 0.18
C GLU A 278 15.92 30.92 -0.54
N LYS A 279 14.85 30.25 -0.08
CA LYS A 279 14.24 29.11 -0.80
C LYS A 279 13.63 29.55 -2.15
N PHE A 280 12.99 30.72 -2.21
CA PHE A 280 12.49 31.28 -3.46
C PHE A 280 13.60 31.59 -4.47
N LYS A 281 14.71 32.19 -4.00
CA LYS A 281 15.90 32.43 -4.81
C LYS A 281 16.53 31.14 -5.34
N ALA A 282 16.64 30.12 -4.50
CA ALA A 282 17.20 28.81 -4.87
C ALA A 282 16.38 28.09 -5.94
N LYS A 283 15.07 28.32 -6.00
CA LYS A 283 14.17 27.74 -7.01
C LYS A 283 14.04 28.58 -8.28
N GLU A 284 14.66 29.77 -8.34
CA GLU A 284 14.54 30.74 -9.47
C GLU A 284 13.09 31.09 -9.83
N VAL A 285 12.14 30.98 -8.87
CA VAL A 285 10.72 31.20 -9.12
C VAL A 285 10.34 32.61 -8.68
N PHE A 286 10.02 33.47 -9.62
CA PHE A 286 9.53 34.84 -9.40
C PHE A 286 8.14 34.98 -10.04
N ASN A 287 7.09 34.98 -9.25
CA ASN A 287 5.72 35.28 -9.67
C ASN A 287 5.10 36.37 -8.79
N GLU A 288 3.85 36.76 -9.08
CA GLU A 288 3.16 37.84 -8.33
C GLU A 288 3.04 37.52 -6.83
N SER A 289 2.81 36.25 -6.44
CA SER A 289 2.75 35.83 -5.05
C SER A 289 4.09 35.99 -4.33
N CYS A 290 5.21 35.77 -5.01
CA CYS A 290 6.55 36.01 -4.47
C CYS A 290 6.80 37.51 -4.23
N LEU A 291 6.35 38.39 -5.13
CA LEU A 291 6.47 39.84 -4.98
C LEU A 291 5.65 40.34 -3.79
N LEU A 292 4.43 39.87 -3.63
CA LEU A 292 3.57 40.18 -2.47
C LEU A 292 4.23 39.75 -1.16
N TYR A 293 4.71 38.51 -1.10
CA TYR A 293 5.39 37.98 0.08
C TYR A 293 6.61 38.81 0.49
N THR A 294 7.44 39.23 -0.49
CA THR A 294 8.64 40.03 -0.21
C THR A 294 8.32 41.49 0.16
N SER A 295 7.19 42.03 -0.31
CA SER A 295 6.76 43.38 0.09
C SER A 295 6.22 43.43 1.51
N ASP A 296 5.39 42.47 1.89
CA ASP A 296 4.83 42.38 3.25
C ASP A 296 5.92 42.12 4.31
N ALA A 297 6.94 41.31 3.98
CA ALA A 297 8.06 41.06 4.89
C ALA A 297 9.03 42.23 5.04
N ALA A 298 8.95 43.25 4.18
CA ALA A 298 9.79 44.45 4.23
C ALA A 298 9.15 45.60 5.04
N ASP A 299 7.84 45.52 5.31
CA ASP A 299 7.06 46.54 6.04
C ASP A 299 6.94 46.23 7.56
N GLU A 300 7.43 45.10 8.05
CA GLU A 300 7.60 44.71 9.46
C GLU A 300 9.08 44.88 9.91
#